data_45c866b720d4d9d78f9e9e000457aba2
#
_entry.id   45c866b720d4d9d78f9e9e000457aba2
#
_cell.length_a   1.000
_cell.length_b   1.000
_cell.length_c   1.000
_cell.angle_alpha   90.00
_cell.angle_beta   90.00
_cell.angle_gamma   90.00
#
_symmetry.space_group_name_H-M   'P 1'
#
loop_
_entity.id
_entity.type
_entity.pdbx_description
1 polymer ?
#
loop_
_entity_poly.entity_id
_entity_poly.type
_entity_poly.pdbx_seq_one_letter_code
_entity_poly.pdbx_strand_id
1 'polypeptide(L)'
;MKTKKLTFLSIVASFLMLFAFSACDTTETTNGTLSLSFSNNTALPKINADEIELDTVKILIRDIKIKSKSGTDSSSIKVGPFVIKLNLTGITTDFAIGNIPAGSYDRIKFEIHKIEASETLSDPEFREGTDESLRYSVIVKGKYNTVPFIYKSRKSAKQDLKLETPVVVEENGVANLTITVDPFTWFADSTNTLDPTDPANENDIDNNIKESFKKAFRDNNHDGDED
;
A
#
# COMPACT_ATOMS: atom_id res chain seq x y z
N MET A 1 -72.78 -23.36 64.60
CA MET A 1 -71.81 -23.74 63.61
C MET A 1 -71.26 -22.46 62.96
N LYS A 2 -70.01 -22.13 63.19
CA LYS A 2 -69.38 -20.85 62.75
C LYS A 2 -68.52 -21.16 61.54
N THR A 3 -68.89 -20.68 60.34
CA THR A 3 -68.07 -20.75 59.12
C THR A 3 -67.06 -19.61 59.14
N LYS A 4 -65.82 -19.95 59.21
CA LYS A 4 -64.69 -18.99 59.03
C LYS A 4 -64.53 -18.70 57.57
N LYS A 5 -64.72 -17.44 57.17
CA LYS A 5 -64.33 -16.95 55.85
C LYS A 5 -62.80 -16.72 55.81
N LEU A 6 -62.11 -17.47 54.98
CA LEU A 6 -60.72 -17.32 54.75
C LEU A 6 -60.58 -16.27 53.62
N THR A 7 -60.16 -15.09 54.02
CA THR A 7 -59.82 -14.03 53.05
C THR A 7 -58.40 -14.33 52.45
N PHE A 8 -58.41 -14.74 51.21
CA PHE A 8 -57.16 -14.88 50.42
C PHE A 8 -56.69 -13.50 50.01
N LEU A 9 -55.68 -12.99 50.70
CA LEU A 9 -55.00 -11.76 50.31
C LEU A 9 -54.05 -12.11 49.20
N SER A 10 -54.43 -11.82 47.95
CA SER A 10 -53.63 -12.00 46.78
C SER A 10 -52.57 -10.88 46.75
N ILE A 11 -51.37 -11.19 47.19
CA ILE A 11 -50.22 -10.33 47.00
C ILE A 11 -49.77 -10.50 45.51
N VAL A 12 -50.24 -9.61 44.68
CA VAL A 12 -49.65 -9.41 43.32
C VAL A 12 -48.27 -8.76 43.50
N ALA A 13 -47.28 -9.59 43.67
CA ALA A 13 -45.90 -9.14 43.54
C ALA A 13 -45.70 -8.75 42.09
N SER A 14 -45.81 -7.45 41.82
CA SER A 14 -45.43 -6.87 40.55
C SER A 14 -43.90 -6.98 40.42
N PHE A 15 -43.48 -8.08 39.84
CA PHE A 15 -42.09 -8.26 39.49
C PHE A 15 -41.82 -7.34 38.28
N LEU A 16 -41.44 -6.11 38.59
CA LEU A 16 -40.97 -5.14 37.62
C LEU A 16 -39.60 -5.65 37.11
N MET A 17 -39.63 -6.49 36.07
CA MET A 17 -38.44 -6.89 35.33
C MET A 17 -37.92 -5.62 34.64
N LEU A 18 -36.98 -4.96 35.30
CA LEU A 18 -36.07 -4.01 34.63
C LEU A 18 -35.27 -4.82 33.61
N PHE A 19 -35.77 -4.90 32.39
CA PHE A 19 -34.95 -5.17 31.23
C PHE A 19 -34.00 -3.97 31.12
N ALA A 20 -32.85 -4.06 31.76
CA ALA A 20 -31.71 -3.31 31.35
C ALA A 20 -31.40 -3.75 29.88
N PHE A 21 -31.99 -3.03 28.94
CA PHE A 21 -31.48 -3.03 27.60
C PHE A 21 -30.05 -2.48 27.74
N SER A 22 -29.06 -3.39 27.89
CA SER A 22 -27.74 -3.08 27.51
C SER A 22 -27.84 -2.78 26.00
N ALA A 23 -28.06 -1.51 25.69
CA ALA A 23 -27.74 -1.00 24.37
C ALA A 23 -26.26 -1.31 24.20
N CYS A 24 -25.98 -2.45 23.58
CA CYS A 24 -24.69 -2.66 22.98
C CYS A 24 -24.64 -1.56 21.92
N ASP A 25 -24.00 -0.45 22.27
CA ASP A 25 -23.56 0.52 21.28
C ASP A 25 -22.60 -0.26 20.38
N THR A 26 -23.18 -0.94 19.38
CA THR A 26 -22.41 -1.30 18.20
C THR A 26 -22.05 0.05 17.59
N THR A 27 -20.90 0.56 17.98
CA THR A 27 -20.26 1.66 17.27
C THR A 27 -20.14 1.17 15.83
N GLU A 28 -21.11 1.53 14.99
CA GLU A 28 -21.03 1.24 13.57
C GLU A 28 -19.74 1.91 13.12
N THR A 29 -18.81 1.09 12.66
CA THR A 29 -17.54 1.58 12.14
C THR A 29 -17.86 2.33 10.87
N THR A 30 -17.91 3.64 10.96
CA THR A 30 -18.11 4.48 9.78
C THR A 30 -16.86 4.41 8.90
N ASN A 31 -17.03 4.32 7.60
CA ASN A 31 -15.96 4.17 6.65
C ASN A 31 -15.78 5.45 5.83
N GLY A 32 -14.57 5.67 5.38
CA GLY A 32 -14.23 6.61 4.33
C GLY A 32 -13.41 5.91 3.25
N THR A 33 -13.04 6.65 2.23
CA THR A 33 -12.27 6.16 1.10
C THR A 33 -10.82 6.64 1.21
N LEU A 34 -9.87 5.75 1.02
CA LEU A 34 -8.46 6.10 0.85
C LEU A 34 -8.03 5.74 -0.57
N SER A 35 -7.53 6.75 -1.29
CA SER A 35 -6.86 6.58 -2.59
C SER A 35 -5.35 6.58 -2.40
N LEU A 36 -4.67 5.71 -3.13
CA LEU A 36 -3.22 5.58 -3.11
C LEU A 36 -2.64 5.85 -4.48
N SER A 37 -1.63 6.68 -4.52
CA SER A 37 -0.91 7.07 -5.73
C SER A 37 0.59 6.85 -5.60
N PHE A 38 1.26 6.67 -6.73
CA PHE A 38 2.70 6.83 -6.85
C PHE A 38 3.04 8.13 -7.56
N SER A 39 4.05 8.82 -7.03
CA SER A 39 4.74 9.92 -7.71
C SER A 39 6.20 9.57 -7.91
N ASN A 40 6.76 9.86 -9.06
CA ASN A 40 8.21 9.87 -9.19
C ASN A 40 8.71 11.28 -8.84
N ASN A 41 9.72 11.35 -8.00
CA ASN A 41 10.34 12.63 -7.65
C ASN A 41 11.27 13.08 -8.78
N THR A 42 10.73 13.85 -9.73
CA THR A 42 11.52 14.41 -10.84
C THR A 42 12.40 15.59 -10.40
N ALA A 43 12.23 16.09 -9.17
CA ALA A 43 12.98 17.24 -8.65
C ALA A 43 14.41 16.89 -8.22
N LEU A 44 14.73 15.60 -8.03
CA LEU A 44 16.09 15.20 -7.73
C LEU A 44 16.97 15.28 -8.98
N PRO A 45 18.19 15.84 -8.87
CA PRO A 45 19.11 15.87 -9.98
C PRO A 45 19.37 14.43 -10.44
N LYS A 46 19.06 14.14 -11.70
CA LYS A 46 19.35 12.85 -12.31
C LYS A 46 20.87 12.67 -12.30
N ILE A 47 21.35 11.73 -11.51
CA ILE A 47 22.77 11.38 -11.53
C ILE A 47 23.04 10.79 -12.92
N ASN A 48 23.89 11.46 -13.70
CA ASN A 48 24.28 11.04 -15.04
C ASN A 48 23.08 10.73 -15.98
N ALA A 49 22.15 11.70 -16.10
CA ALA A 49 20.96 11.57 -16.96
C ALA A 49 21.30 11.22 -18.43
N ASP A 50 22.53 11.50 -18.86
CA ASP A 50 22.99 11.18 -20.21
C ASP A 50 23.38 9.70 -20.39
N GLU A 51 23.57 8.96 -19.28
CA GLU A 51 23.98 7.56 -19.33
C GLU A 51 22.80 6.59 -19.24
N ILE A 52 21.72 6.96 -18.54
CA ILE A 52 20.55 6.09 -18.37
C ILE A 52 19.25 6.80 -18.75
N GLU A 53 18.51 6.18 -19.65
CA GLU A 53 17.16 6.55 -20.03
C GLU A 53 16.20 5.45 -19.59
N LEU A 54 15.07 5.80 -19.00
CA LEU A 54 14.02 4.85 -18.61
C LEU A 54 12.79 5.03 -19.49
N ASP A 55 12.35 3.94 -20.13
CA ASP A 55 11.15 3.91 -20.96
C ASP A 55 9.94 3.32 -20.23
N THR A 56 10.18 2.32 -19.40
CA THR A 56 9.13 1.61 -18.68
C THR A 56 9.64 1.11 -17.34
N VAL A 57 8.86 1.35 -16.30
CA VAL A 57 9.07 0.77 -14.98
C VAL A 57 7.78 0.10 -14.54
N LYS A 58 7.83 -1.21 -14.27
CA LYS A 58 6.74 -2.01 -13.75
C LYS A 58 7.14 -2.63 -12.42
N ILE A 59 6.26 -2.54 -11.44
CA ILE A 59 6.47 -3.06 -10.09
C ILE A 59 5.29 -3.97 -9.76
N LEU A 60 5.57 -5.18 -9.31
CA LEU A 60 4.56 -6.07 -8.77
C LEU A 60 4.44 -5.83 -7.26
N ILE A 61 3.26 -5.45 -6.82
CA ILE A 61 2.96 -5.16 -5.41
C ILE A 61 1.85 -6.07 -4.93
N ARG A 62 1.90 -6.41 -3.64
CA ARG A 62 0.79 -7.08 -2.94
C ARG A 62 0.62 -6.59 -1.51
N ASP A 63 -0.54 -6.93 -0.92
CA ASP A 63 -0.84 -6.80 0.52
C ASP A 63 -0.71 -5.38 1.08
N ILE A 64 -1.34 -4.43 0.39
CA ILE A 64 -1.35 -3.04 0.87
C ILE A 64 -2.24 -2.94 2.11
N LYS A 65 -1.65 -2.44 3.19
CA LYS A 65 -2.30 -2.21 4.48
C LYS A 65 -1.96 -0.83 5.01
N ILE A 66 -2.93 -0.19 5.63
CA ILE A 66 -2.71 1.02 6.40
C ILE A 66 -2.91 0.74 7.88
N LYS A 67 -2.13 1.38 8.74
CA LYS A 67 -2.21 1.21 10.19
C LYS A 67 -2.63 2.49 10.86
N SER A 68 -3.51 2.34 11.85
CA SER A 68 -3.93 3.46 12.70
C SER A 68 -2.78 3.94 13.57
N LYS A 69 -2.85 5.21 13.98
CA LYS A 69 -1.89 5.83 14.90
C LYS A 69 -1.81 5.11 16.25
N SER A 70 -2.87 4.46 16.68
CA SER A 70 -2.89 3.64 17.91
C SER A 70 -2.06 2.36 17.78
N GLY A 71 -1.70 1.96 16.55
CA GLY A 71 -0.84 0.82 16.26
C GLY A 71 -1.48 -0.56 16.40
N THR A 72 -2.71 -0.65 16.91
CA THR A 72 -3.43 -1.91 17.14
C THR A 72 -4.21 -2.36 15.91
N ASP A 73 -4.76 -1.41 15.15
CA ASP A 73 -5.64 -1.72 14.02
C ASP A 73 -4.93 -1.52 12.69
N SER A 74 -5.17 -2.43 11.78
CA SER A 74 -4.71 -2.33 10.40
C SER A 74 -5.84 -2.66 9.44
N SER A 75 -6.05 -1.82 8.44
CA SER A 75 -7.01 -2.05 7.37
C SER A 75 -6.30 -2.48 6.10
N SER A 76 -6.81 -3.54 5.46
CA SER A 76 -6.31 -3.96 4.14
C SER A 76 -6.99 -3.12 3.06
N ILE A 77 -6.20 -2.48 2.20
CA ILE A 77 -6.67 -1.68 1.08
C ILE A 77 -6.80 -2.57 -0.15
N LYS A 78 -5.78 -3.37 -0.40
CA LYS A 78 -5.75 -4.28 -1.54
C LYS A 78 -4.93 -5.53 -1.20
N VAL A 79 -5.51 -6.68 -1.50
CA VAL A 79 -4.90 -8.00 -1.29
C VAL A 79 -4.64 -8.64 -2.64
N GLY A 80 -3.56 -9.44 -2.72
CA GLY A 80 -3.14 -10.13 -3.93
C GLY A 80 -2.20 -9.31 -4.81
N PRO A 81 -1.51 -9.99 -5.76
CA PRO A 81 -0.54 -9.34 -6.61
C PRO A 81 -1.21 -8.51 -7.71
N PHE A 82 -0.68 -7.33 -7.97
CA PHE A 82 -1.05 -6.47 -9.09
C PHE A 82 0.14 -5.66 -9.56
N VAL A 83 0.14 -5.34 -10.85
CA VAL A 83 1.22 -4.56 -11.48
C VAL A 83 0.90 -3.08 -11.45
N ILE A 84 1.90 -2.31 -11.08
CA ILE A 84 1.90 -0.85 -11.22
C ILE A 84 2.91 -0.51 -12.32
N LYS A 85 2.47 0.30 -13.27
CA LYS A 85 3.36 0.94 -14.23
C LYS A 85 3.56 2.39 -13.80
N LEU A 86 4.79 2.76 -13.43
CA LEU A 86 5.09 4.12 -13.01
C LEU A 86 4.99 5.10 -14.18
N ASN A 87 4.44 6.27 -13.90
CA ASN A 87 4.53 7.40 -14.81
C ASN A 87 5.90 8.07 -14.64
N LEU A 88 6.71 8.09 -15.69
CA LEU A 88 8.08 8.62 -15.65
C LEU A 88 8.13 10.13 -15.94
N THR A 89 7.00 10.79 -16.15
CA THR A 89 6.93 12.22 -16.46
C THR A 89 6.65 13.10 -15.24
N GLY A 90 6.59 12.50 -14.04
CA GLY A 90 6.33 13.23 -12.79
C GLY A 90 4.85 13.36 -12.41
N ILE A 91 3.95 12.85 -13.24
CA ILE A 91 2.51 12.85 -12.92
C ILE A 91 2.21 11.71 -11.97
N THR A 92 1.42 11.96 -10.93
CA THR A 92 0.95 10.94 -10.00
C THR A 92 0.12 9.87 -10.73
N THR A 93 0.24 8.64 -10.29
CA THR A 93 -0.51 7.50 -10.82
C THR A 93 -1.25 6.81 -9.70
N ASP A 94 -2.58 6.84 -9.76
CA ASP A 94 -3.43 6.11 -8.82
C ASP A 94 -3.32 4.61 -9.08
N PHE A 95 -3.20 3.83 -8.01
CA PHE A 95 -3.03 2.39 -8.15
C PHE A 95 -3.92 1.56 -7.25
N ALA A 96 -4.46 2.14 -6.18
CA ALA A 96 -5.36 1.46 -5.27
C ALA A 96 -6.35 2.43 -4.63
N ILE A 97 -7.58 1.96 -4.46
CA ILE A 97 -8.63 2.66 -3.73
C ILE A 97 -9.28 1.63 -2.81
N GLY A 98 -9.49 2.00 -1.56
CA GLY A 98 -10.11 1.12 -0.57
C GLY A 98 -11.00 1.88 0.40
N ASN A 99 -12.09 1.23 0.81
CA ASN A 99 -12.90 1.69 1.93
C ASN A 99 -12.30 1.18 3.23
N ILE A 100 -11.99 2.09 4.13
CA ILE A 100 -11.38 1.79 5.42
C ILE A 100 -12.13 2.55 6.51
N PRO A 101 -12.07 2.10 7.78
CA PRO A 101 -12.66 2.82 8.88
C PRO A 101 -12.22 4.28 8.92
N ALA A 102 -13.15 5.18 9.24
CA ALA A 102 -12.79 6.57 9.50
C ALA A 102 -11.82 6.63 10.69
N GLY A 103 -10.80 7.46 10.58
CA GLY A 103 -9.75 7.53 11.59
C GLY A 103 -8.45 8.13 11.13
N SER A 104 -7.46 8.14 12.02
CA SER A 104 -6.12 8.67 11.76
C SER A 104 -5.12 7.54 11.56
N TYR A 105 -4.40 7.60 10.48
CA TYR A 105 -3.43 6.59 10.05
C TYR A 105 -2.05 7.22 9.89
N ASP A 106 -1.02 6.54 10.39
CA ASP A 106 0.35 7.06 10.38
C ASP A 106 1.36 6.15 9.68
N ARG A 107 0.89 5.02 9.10
CA ARG A 107 1.78 4.02 8.51
C ARG A 107 1.13 3.25 7.38
N ILE A 108 1.85 3.09 6.28
CA ILE A 108 1.46 2.21 5.17
C ILE A 108 2.46 1.06 5.03
N LYS A 109 1.94 -0.13 4.76
CA LYS A 109 2.73 -1.34 4.51
C LYS A 109 2.32 -1.99 3.20
N PHE A 110 3.29 -2.47 2.46
CA PHE A 110 3.09 -3.27 1.26
C PHE A 110 4.31 -4.15 0.98
N GLU A 111 4.21 -5.04 0.02
CA GLU A 111 5.34 -5.86 -0.44
C GLU A 111 5.59 -5.64 -1.92
N ILE A 112 6.83 -5.28 -2.29
CA ILE A 112 7.34 -5.51 -3.63
C ILE A 112 7.48 -7.02 -3.75
N HIS A 113 6.72 -7.63 -4.63
CA HIS A 113 6.49 -9.06 -4.59
C HIS A 113 7.03 -9.76 -5.83
N LYS A 114 7.87 -10.76 -5.65
CA LYS A 114 8.18 -11.70 -6.71
C LYS A 114 7.05 -12.71 -6.84
N ILE A 115 6.39 -12.77 -8.01
CA ILE A 115 5.24 -13.63 -8.21
C ILE A 115 5.52 -15.10 -7.86
N GLU A 116 4.59 -15.74 -7.15
CA GLU A 116 4.66 -17.16 -6.80
C GLU A 116 4.12 -18.04 -7.95
N ALA A 117 4.49 -19.33 -7.94
CA ALA A 117 4.07 -20.26 -9.00
C ALA A 117 2.56 -20.44 -9.07
N SER A 118 1.88 -20.39 -7.92
CA SER A 118 0.43 -20.58 -7.78
C SER A 118 -0.40 -19.33 -8.04
N GLU A 119 0.25 -18.14 -8.11
CA GLU A 119 -0.46 -16.88 -8.30
C GLU A 119 -0.78 -16.64 -9.77
N THR A 120 -1.90 -15.96 -10.04
CA THR A 120 -2.29 -15.53 -11.38
C THR A 120 -2.01 -14.06 -11.54
N LEU A 121 -1.37 -13.67 -12.64
CA LEU A 121 -1.11 -12.29 -13.01
C LEU A 121 -1.42 -12.07 -14.47
N SER A 122 -2.06 -10.95 -14.80
CA SER A 122 -2.43 -10.61 -16.18
C SER A 122 -1.24 -10.21 -17.05
N ASP A 123 -0.14 -9.74 -16.44
CA ASP A 123 1.06 -9.34 -17.15
C ASP A 123 2.06 -10.52 -17.23
N PRO A 124 2.22 -11.12 -18.43
CA PRO A 124 3.08 -12.28 -18.59
C PRO A 124 4.57 -11.98 -18.46
N GLU A 125 5.01 -10.71 -18.55
CA GLU A 125 6.43 -10.34 -18.49
C GLU A 125 7.08 -10.67 -17.15
N PHE A 126 6.27 -10.84 -16.08
CA PHE A 126 6.76 -11.23 -14.75
C PHE A 126 7.13 -12.71 -14.63
N ARG A 127 6.92 -13.49 -15.69
CA ARG A 127 7.29 -14.90 -15.76
C ARG A 127 8.02 -15.20 -17.06
N GLU A 128 9.04 -16.03 -16.99
CA GLU A 128 9.80 -16.49 -18.15
C GLU A 128 10.20 -17.97 -18.02
N GLY A 129 10.64 -18.53 -19.15
CA GLY A 129 11.01 -19.94 -19.26
C GLY A 129 9.82 -20.82 -19.61
N THR A 130 10.08 -22.01 -20.11
CA THR A 130 9.06 -22.99 -20.54
C THR A 130 8.20 -23.49 -19.39
N ASP A 131 8.71 -23.45 -18.18
CA ASP A 131 8.06 -23.87 -16.93
C ASP A 131 7.73 -22.68 -16.00
N GLU A 132 7.84 -21.45 -16.50
CA GLU A 132 7.66 -20.23 -15.73
C GLU A 132 8.54 -20.18 -14.45
N SER A 133 9.72 -20.80 -14.49
CA SER A 133 10.63 -20.87 -13.34
C SER A 133 11.29 -19.56 -13.01
N LEU A 134 11.46 -18.70 -14.02
CA LEU A 134 11.99 -17.35 -13.85
C LEU A 134 10.86 -16.38 -13.55
N ARG A 135 10.89 -15.80 -12.34
CA ARG A 135 9.83 -14.95 -11.80
C ARG A 135 10.43 -13.67 -11.24
N TYR A 136 9.74 -12.57 -11.49
CA TYR A 136 10.23 -11.22 -11.23
C TYR A 136 9.30 -10.43 -10.33
N SER A 137 9.82 -9.37 -9.73
CA SER A 137 9.11 -8.40 -8.88
C SER A 137 9.11 -7.00 -9.49
N VAL A 138 10.18 -6.66 -10.23
CA VAL A 138 10.34 -5.37 -10.90
C VAL A 138 10.89 -5.62 -12.29
N ILE A 139 10.38 -4.87 -13.27
CA ILE A 139 10.87 -4.86 -14.64
C ILE A 139 11.12 -3.42 -15.05
N VAL A 140 12.34 -3.15 -15.49
CA VAL A 140 12.73 -1.85 -16.03
C VAL A 140 13.24 -2.03 -17.45
N LYS A 141 12.74 -1.20 -18.36
CA LYS A 141 13.22 -1.11 -19.75
C LYS A 141 13.72 0.29 -20.00
N GLY A 142 14.81 0.38 -20.74
CA GLY A 142 15.43 1.66 -21.04
C GLY A 142 16.67 1.51 -21.89
N LYS A 143 17.54 2.53 -21.83
CA LYS A 143 18.86 2.52 -22.48
C LYS A 143 19.92 2.89 -21.46
N TYR A 144 21.05 2.21 -21.56
CA TYR A 144 22.29 2.54 -20.87
C TYR A 144 23.37 2.82 -21.93
N ASN A 145 23.93 4.03 -21.89
CA ASN A 145 24.86 4.50 -22.95
C ASN A 145 24.30 4.28 -24.38
N THR A 146 23.01 4.63 -24.58
CA THR A 146 22.27 4.46 -25.84
C THR A 146 21.94 3.01 -26.23
N VAL A 147 22.41 2.01 -25.48
CA VAL A 147 22.15 0.59 -25.72
C VAL A 147 20.90 0.16 -24.96
N PRO A 148 19.89 -0.42 -25.62
CA PRO A 148 18.69 -0.91 -24.94
C PRO A 148 19.01 -1.98 -23.90
N PHE A 149 18.34 -1.90 -22.73
CA PHE A 149 18.42 -2.92 -21.69
C PHE A 149 17.04 -3.32 -21.16
N ILE A 150 16.99 -4.48 -20.54
CA ILE A 150 15.85 -4.91 -19.70
C ILE A 150 16.44 -5.44 -18.39
N TYR A 151 16.17 -4.72 -17.30
CA TYR A 151 16.51 -5.18 -15.96
C TYR A 151 15.30 -5.86 -15.31
N LYS A 152 15.50 -7.00 -14.66
CA LYS A 152 14.46 -7.78 -14.03
C LYS A 152 14.88 -8.22 -12.63
N SER A 153 14.35 -7.56 -11.60
CA SER A 153 14.58 -7.95 -10.22
C SER A 153 13.85 -9.24 -9.85
N ARG A 154 14.53 -10.10 -9.11
CA ARG A 154 14.01 -11.36 -8.57
C ARG A 154 13.84 -11.33 -7.05
N LYS A 155 13.95 -10.14 -6.45
CA LYS A 155 13.87 -9.96 -4.99
C LYS A 155 12.50 -9.46 -4.59
N SER A 156 11.98 -10.01 -3.49
CA SER A 156 10.85 -9.42 -2.77
C SER A 156 11.36 -8.51 -1.66
N ALA A 157 10.63 -7.43 -1.37
CA ALA A 157 10.96 -6.52 -0.29
C ALA A 157 9.69 -6.00 0.40
N LYS A 158 9.63 -6.14 1.72
CA LYS A 158 8.56 -5.56 2.52
C LYS A 158 8.86 -4.10 2.78
N GLN A 159 7.87 -3.26 2.57
CA GLN A 159 7.91 -1.84 2.82
C GLN A 159 7.05 -1.51 4.05
N ASP A 160 7.55 -0.65 4.91
CA ASP A 160 6.88 -0.17 6.13
C ASP A 160 7.19 1.32 6.29
N LEU A 161 6.34 2.15 5.66
CA LEU A 161 6.55 3.58 5.59
C LEU A 161 5.75 4.27 6.69
N LYS A 162 6.44 5.05 7.51
CA LYS A 162 5.81 5.95 8.47
C LYS A 162 5.49 7.27 7.76
N LEU A 163 4.26 7.74 7.95
CA LEU A 163 3.84 9.05 7.46
C LEU A 163 4.39 10.13 8.40
N GLU A 164 4.94 11.21 7.86
CA GLU A 164 5.38 12.37 8.65
C GLU A 164 4.16 13.03 9.31
N THR A 165 3.13 13.28 8.53
CA THR A 165 1.84 13.75 8.99
C THR A 165 0.81 12.61 8.83
N PRO A 166 0.10 12.22 9.91
CA PRO A 166 -0.96 11.21 9.79
C PRO A 166 -2.03 11.64 8.80
N VAL A 167 -2.47 10.70 7.95
CA VAL A 167 -3.63 10.92 7.10
C VAL A 167 -4.90 10.68 7.90
N VAL A 168 -5.85 11.62 7.81
CA VAL A 168 -7.17 11.50 8.42
C VAL A 168 -8.18 11.13 7.34
N VAL A 169 -8.85 10.00 7.56
CA VAL A 169 -9.95 9.55 6.72
C VAL A 169 -11.25 9.86 7.45
N GLU A 170 -11.98 10.84 6.94
CA GLU A 170 -13.27 11.25 7.50
C GLU A 170 -14.39 10.27 7.12
N GLU A 171 -15.45 10.27 7.90
CA GLU A 171 -16.66 9.50 7.59
C GLU A 171 -17.24 9.94 6.26
N ASN A 172 -17.43 8.99 5.33
CA ASN A 172 -17.86 9.22 3.94
C ASN A 172 -16.97 10.20 3.16
N GLY A 173 -15.80 10.54 3.72
CA GLY A 173 -14.81 11.39 3.06
C GLY A 173 -13.87 10.60 2.15
N VAL A 174 -13.06 11.34 1.40
CA VAL A 174 -11.97 10.81 0.58
C VAL A 174 -10.67 11.43 1.07
N ALA A 175 -9.68 10.59 1.30
CA ALA A 175 -8.31 11.01 1.58
C ALA A 175 -7.39 10.42 0.53
N ASN A 176 -6.33 11.13 0.17
CA ASN A 176 -5.34 10.69 -0.79
C ASN A 176 -3.97 10.60 -0.11
N LEU A 177 -3.22 9.55 -0.47
CA LEU A 177 -1.88 9.32 0.02
C LEU A 177 -0.98 8.96 -1.15
N THR A 178 0.09 9.74 -1.31
CA THR A 178 1.07 9.53 -2.37
C THR A 178 2.35 8.95 -1.80
N ILE A 179 2.89 7.94 -2.49
CA ILE A 179 4.18 7.32 -2.20
C ILE A 179 5.16 7.79 -3.25
N THR A 180 6.24 8.42 -2.81
CA THR A 180 7.31 8.85 -3.72
C THR A 180 8.28 7.71 -3.96
N VAL A 181 8.63 7.53 -5.24
CA VAL A 181 9.67 6.61 -5.70
C VAL A 181 10.46 7.27 -6.82
N ASP A 182 11.78 7.16 -6.79
CA ASP A 182 12.63 7.65 -7.88
C ASP A 182 13.39 6.49 -8.53
N PRO A 183 12.89 5.97 -9.66
CA PRO A 183 13.51 4.83 -10.34
C PRO A 183 14.87 5.16 -10.98
N PHE A 184 15.22 6.41 -11.17
CA PHE A 184 16.55 6.78 -11.68
C PHE A 184 17.64 6.52 -10.64
N THR A 185 17.34 6.62 -9.35
CA THR A 185 18.28 6.31 -8.27
C THR A 185 18.59 4.83 -8.16
N TRP A 186 17.82 3.95 -8.79
CA TRP A 186 18.06 2.51 -8.73
C TRP A 186 19.36 2.09 -9.39
N PHE A 187 19.76 2.84 -10.43
CA PHE A 187 20.93 2.57 -11.24
C PHE A 187 22.08 3.51 -10.91
N ALA A 188 22.21 3.90 -9.65
CA ALA A 188 23.30 4.77 -9.19
C ALA A 188 23.88 4.29 -7.86
N ASP A 189 25.16 4.43 -7.71
CA ASP A 189 25.83 4.45 -6.41
C ASP A 189 26.15 5.90 -6.00
N SER A 190 27.02 6.11 -5.01
CA SER A 190 27.39 7.46 -4.55
C SER A 190 28.15 8.29 -5.60
N THR A 191 28.72 7.67 -6.63
CA THR A 191 29.67 8.29 -7.56
C THR A 191 29.45 7.94 -9.02
N ASN A 192 28.82 6.79 -9.30
CA ASN A 192 28.73 6.24 -10.66
C ASN A 192 27.32 5.77 -10.98
N THR A 193 27.05 5.66 -12.29
CA THR A 193 25.91 4.92 -12.83
C THR A 193 26.23 3.43 -12.82
N LEU A 194 25.33 2.62 -12.28
CA LEU A 194 25.43 1.17 -12.28
C LEU A 194 24.90 0.62 -13.61
N ASP A 195 25.75 -0.08 -14.35
CA ASP A 195 25.34 -0.77 -15.58
C ASP A 195 24.29 -1.84 -15.27
N PRO A 196 23.04 -1.69 -15.77
CA PRO A 196 21.96 -2.65 -15.51
C PRO A 196 22.16 -4.00 -16.21
N THR A 197 23.12 -4.11 -17.10
CA THR A 197 23.45 -5.35 -17.84
C THR A 197 24.58 -6.14 -17.20
N ASP A 198 25.33 -5.54 -16.27
CA ASP A 198 26.38 -6.21 -15.52
C ASP A 198 25.81 -6.97 -14.32
N PRO A 199 25.91 -8.31 -14.27
CA PRO A 199 25.43 -9.09 -13.13
C PRO A 199 26.09 -8.72 -11.80
N ALA A 200 27.28 -8.11 -11.81
CA ALA A 200 27.94 -7.66 -10.59
C ALA A 200 27.16 -6.56 -9.87
N ASN A 201 26.37 -5.76 -10.59
CA ASN A 201 25.57 -4.66 -10.07
C ASN A 201 24.17 -5.09 -9.61
N GLU A 202 23.74 -6.33 -9.87
CA GLU A 202 22.36 -6.80 -9.59
C GLU A 202 21.98 -6.59 -8.11
N ASN A 203 22.86 -6.91 -7.18
CA ASN A 203 22.57 -6.78 -5.75
C ASN A 203 22.44 -5.30 -5.32
N ASP A 204 23.27 -4.43 -5.86
CA ASP A 204 23.24 -3.00 -5.52
C ASP A 204 21.98 -2.34 -6.09
N ILE A 205 21.63 -2.66 -7.34
CA ILE A 205 20.40 -2.20 -7.97
C ILE A 205 19.17 -2.70 -7.19
N ASP A 206 19.12 -3.99 -6.81
CA ASP A 206 18.02 -4.56 -6.01
C ASP A 206 17.89 -3.89 -4.63
N ASN A 207 19.01 -3.55 -3.98
CA ASN A 207 19.02 -2.80 -2.73
C ASN A 207 18.53 -1.38 -2.93
N ASN A 208 18.95 -0.69 -4.00
CA ASN A 208 18.47 0.64 -4.33
C ASN A 208 16.97 0.65 -4.59
N ILE A 209 16.43 -0.34 -5.33
CA ILE A 209 15.00 -0.51 -5.52
C ILE A 209 14.28 -0.58 -4.17
N LYS A 210 14.75 -1.44 -3.27
CA LYS A 210 14.17 -1.60 -1.93
C LYS A 210 14.20 -0.31 -1.13
N GLU A 211 15.30 0.43 -1.19
CA GLU A 211 15.51 1.65 -0.39
C GLU A 211 14.88 2.91 -1.00
N SER A 212 14.35 2.84 -2.23
CA SER A 212 13.77 4.00 -2.92
C SER A 212 12.39 4.40 -2.41
N PHE A 213 11.68 3.49 -1.76
CA PHE A 213 10.35 3.75 -1.19
C PHE A 213 10.49 4.32 0.22
N LYS A 214 10.81 5.59 0.35
CA LYS A 214 11.18 6.22 1.64
C LYS A 214 10.12 7.15 2.18
N LYS A 215 9.30 7.73 1.34
CA LYS A 215 8.35 8.77 1.72
C LYS A 215 6.93 8.40 1.27
N ALA A 216 6.00 8.59 2.18
CA ALA A 216 4.57 8.58 1.89
C ALA A 216 3.93 9.75 2.65
N PHE A 217 3.03 10.50 2.00
CA PHE A 217 2.45 11.71 2.53
C PHE A 217 1.03 11.92 2.01
N ARG A 218 0.29 12.81 2.70
CA ARG A 218 -1.02 13.24 2.24
C ARG A 218 -0.85 14.15 1.02
N ASP A 219 -1.66 13.91 -0.02
CA ASP A 219 -1.63 14.62 -1.28
C ASP A 219 -3.05 14.65 -1.85
N ASN A 220 -3.87 15.58 -1.35
CA ASN A 220 -5.30 15.64 -1.70
C ASN A 220 -5.53 16.21 -3.10
N ASN A 221 -4.61 16.99 -3.62
CA ASN A 221 -4.70 17.63 -4.95
C ASN A 221 -4.01 16.81 -6.05
N HIS A 222 -3.30 15.72 -5.68
CA HIS A 222 -2.58 14.81 -6.59
C HIS A 222 -1.47 15.50 -7.41
N ASP A 223 -0.83 16.53 -6.84
CA ASP A 223 0.29 17.19 -7.53
C ASP A 223 1.65 16.53 -7.26
N GLY A 224 1.71 15.58 -6.32
CA GLY A 224 2.91 14.84 -5.97
C GLY A 224 3.72 15.49 -4.83
N ASP A 225 3.21 16.56 -4.26
CA ASP A 225 3.79 17.26 -3.11
C ASP A 225 2.92 17.05 -1.85
N GLU A 226 3.51 17.26 -0.68
CA GLU A 226 2.82 17.12 0.60
C GLU A 226 1.94 18.33 0.89
N ASP A 227 0.62 18.09 1.21
CA ASP A 227 -0.36 19.09 1.63
C ASP A 227 -0.21 19.51 3.12
#